data_d447c865df5a105411154179e57cd3f2
#
_entry.id   d447c865df5a105411154179e57cd3f2
#
_cell.length_a   1.000
_cell.length_b   1.000
_cell.length_c   1.000
_cell.angle_alpha   90.00
_cell.angle_beta   90.00
_cell.angle_gamma   90.00
#
_symmetry.space_group_name_H-M   'P 1'
#
loop_
_entity.id
_entity.type
_entity.pdbx_description
1 polymer ?
#
loop_
_entity_poly.entity_id
_entity_poly.type
_entity_poly.pdbx_seq_one_letter_code
_entity_poly.pdbx_strand_id
1 'polypeptide(L)'
;MARGSFLKKENKDGKNIILIVLAFLSIYIIWGSTYLLNKIAVKEIAPLLLASIRFSISAILMLLLSKIFGLSIKINFKQAINCCIAGFLFLGFGNGALVWALQYIDSSLAALQTSLQPLVVLILMRIIDGKKIGFLSFIGVVFGFFGIFLLVNQEQIITSQESYKAMFMIFLCMIGWGVASIFVKKAELPDNSFVNTAYQMIFASFFLIIGSFIFGENWSQPAEWSEQVKLSLIFLIIFGSIVAFTSFNYLLQVVSPEKVSTSNYVNPIVAIILGWYFLDENITSQTIIASFVLLIGVFFINSKRKIVLFQSYKGKLKK
;
A
#
# COMPACT_ATOMS: atom_id res chain seq x y z
N MET A 1 -44.38 16.29 -2.70
CA MET A 1 -43.35 15.60 -1.83
C MET A 1 -42.28 14.80 -2.56
N ALA A 2 -42.40 14.42 -3.84
CA ALA A 2 -41.41 13.61 -4.56
C ALA A 2 -40.10 14.34 -4.99
N ARG A 3 -40.17 15.66 -5.24
CA ARG A 3 -39.02 16.45 -5.74
C ARG A 3 -37.91 16.69 -4.69
N GLY A 4 -38.28 16.73 -3.39
CA GLY A 4 -37.33 16.92 -2.30
C GLY A 4 -36.48 15.66 -1.97
N SER A 5 -37.00 14.47 -2.29
CA SER A 5 -36.28 13.20 -2.06
C SER A 5 -35.25 12.92 -3.16
N PHE A 6 -35.49 13.34 -4.40
CA PHE A 6 -34.56 13.22 -5.53
C PHE A 6 -33.34 14.13 -5.35
N LEU A 7 -33.54 15.40 -5.00
CA LEU A 7 -32.45 16.36 -4.76
C LEU A 7 -31.59 15.97 -3.55
N LYS A 8 -32.18 15.34 -2.52
CA LYS A 8 -31.43 14.84 -1.35
C LYS A 8 -30.61 13.60 -1.67
N LYS A 9 -31.07 12.75 -2.60
CA LYS A 9 -30.36 11.56 -3.08
C LYS A 9 -29.22 11.93 -4.01
N GLU A 10 -29.42 12.82 -4.98
CA GLU A 10 -28.37 13.34 -5.88
C GLU A 10 -27.24 14.05 -5.11
N ASN A 11 -27.58 14.82 -4.07
CA ASN A 11 -26.56 15.51 -3.25
C ASN A 11 -25.78 14.55 -2.34
N LYS A 12 -26.36 13.41 -1.95
CA LYS A 12 -25.67 12.37 -1.18
C LYS A 12 -24.76 11.53 -2.07
N ASP A 13 -25.19 11.21 -3.29
CA ASP A 13 -24.41 10.48 -4.28
C ASP A 13 -23.25 11.34 -4.81
N GLY A 14 -23.44 12.64 -5.03
CA GLY A 14 -22.39 13.57 -5.41
C GLY A 14 -21.32 13.77 -4.32
N LYS A 15 -21.71 13.88 -3.05
CA LYS A 15 -20.76 13.95 -1.92
C LYS A 15 -19.94 12.66 -1.77
N ASN A 16 -20.55 11.50 -1.99
CA ASN A 16 -19.84 10.22 -1.96
C ASN A 16 -18.81 10.10 -3.09
N ILE A 17 -19.12 10.58 -4.29
CA ILE A 17 -18.18 10.57 -5.42
C ILE A 17 -16.98 11.47 -5.15
N ILE A 18 -17.18 12.68 -4.63
CA ILE A 18 -16.10 13.61 -4.28
C ILE A 18 -15.19 12.99 -3.23
N LEU A 19 -15.75 12.38 -2.18
CA LEU A 19 -14.97 11.72 -1.14
C LEU A 19 -14.16 10.54 -1.68
N ILE A 20 -14.72 9.74 -2.59
CA ILE A 20 -14.01 8.66 -3.27
C ILE A 20 -12.84 9.20 -4.10
N VAL A 21 -13.07 10.28 -4.87
CA VAL A 21 -12.01 10.91 -5.68
C VAL A 21 -10.88 11.45 -4.79
N LEU A 22 -11.21 12.17 -3.72
CA LEU A 22 -10.23 12.68 -2.76
C LEU A 22 -9.45 11.55 -2.08
N ALA A 23 -10.12 10.45 -1.73
CA ALA A 23 -9.46 9.28 -1.15
C ALA A 23 -8.51 8.61 -2.14
N PHE A 24 -8.88 8.52 -3.43
CA PHE A 24 -7.95 8.04 -4.47
C PHE A 24 -6.76 8.98 -4.66
N LEU A 25 -6.97 10.29 -4.74
CA LEU A 25 -5.88 11.26 -4.84
C LEU A 25 -4.93 11.16 -3.64
N SER A 26 -5.47 10.98 -2.44
CA SER A 26 -4.67 10.77 -1.23
C SER A 26 -3.75 9.56 -1.35
N ILE A 27 -4.26 8.39 -1.74
CA ILE A 27 -3.43 7.19 -1.86
C ILE A 27 -2.49 7.24 -3.07
N TYR A 28 -2.81 7.99 -4.12
CA TYR A 28 -1.96 8.12 -5.30
C TYR A 28 -0.74 9.01 -5.04
N ILE A 29 -0.97 10.19 -4.48
CA ILE A 29 0.09 11.20 -4.32
C ILE A 29 0.83 10.99 -3.01
N ILE A 30 0.09 10.87 -1.90
CA ILE A 30 0.68 10.82 -0.57
C ILE A 30 1.50 9.52 -0.40
N TRP A 31 0.97 8.35 -0.78
CA TRP A 31 1.75 7.13 -0.64
C TRP A 31 2.95 7.08 -1.59
N GLY A 32 2.84 7.64 -2.81
CA GLY A 32 3.99 7.80 -3.68
C GLY A 32 5.12 8.61 -3.03
N SER A 33 4.79 9.67 -2.29
CA SER A 33 5.78 10.49 -1.56
C SER A 33 6.33 9.81 -0.29
N THR A 34 5.61 8.84 0.30
CA THR A 34 6.10 8.18 1.53
C THR A 34 7.37 7.35 1.32
N TYR A 35 7.65 6.89 0.11
CA TYR A 35 8.92 6.19 -0.20
C TYR A 35 10.11 7.11 0.03
N LEU A 36 10.08 8.32 -0.54
CA LEU A 36 11.08 9.36 -0.33
C LEU A 36 11.23 9.69 1.16
N LEU A 37 10.11 10.00 1.84
CA LEU A 37 10.13 10.44 3.23
C LEU A 37 10.64 9.36 4.19
N ASN A 38 10.28 8.10 3.97
CA ASN A 38 10.86 6.98 4.73
C ASN A 38 12.37 6.84 4.43
N LYS A 39 12.80 6.97 3.16
CA LYS A 39 14.23 6.92 2.78
C LYS A 39 15.05 8.01 3.45
N ILE A 40 14.49 9.21 3.61
CA ILE A 40 15.12 10.30 4.36
C ILE A 40 15.20 9.94 5.85
N ALA A 41 14.09 9.51 6.43
CA ALA A 41 13.99 9.30 7.86
C ALA A 41 14.85 8.12 8.37
N VAL A 42 14.99 7.04 7.59
CA VAL A 42 15.83 5.88 7.98
C VAL A 42 17.33 6.17 7.97
N LYS A 43 17.77 7.33 7.51
CA LYS A 43 19.18 7.76 7.63
C LYS A 43 19.59 8.02 9.08
N GLU A 44 18.65 8.43 9.93
CA GLU A 44 18.92 8.83 11.33
C GLU A 44 18.09 8.04 12.33
N ILE A 45 16.96 7.46 11.94
CA ILE A 45 16.07 6.70 12.81
C ILE A 45 16.05 5.23 12.33
N ALA A 46 16.28 4.31 13.25
CA ALA A 46 16.20 2.88 12.95
C ALA A 46 14.80 2.51 12.40
N PRO A 47 14.70 1.67 11.36
CA PRO A 47 13.49 1.52 10.54
C PRO A 47 12.25 1.03 11.29
N LEU A 48 12.39 0.03 12.17
CA LEU A 48 11.24 -0.47 12.93
C LEU A 48 10.84 0.52 14.03
N LEU A 49 11.83 1.21 14.64
CA LEU A 49 11.58 2.31 15.58
C LEU A 49 10.83 3.45 14.88
N LEU A 50 11.30 3.88 13.70
CA LEU A 50 10.64 4.91 12.88
C LEU A 50 9.17 4.57 12.62
N ALA A 51 8.92 3.35 12.13
CA ALA A 51 7.57 2.89 11.84
C ALA A 51 6.71 2.77 13.11
N SER A 52 7.30 2.32 14.24
CA SER A 52 6.61 2.23 15.52
C SER A 52 6.19 3.62 16.05
N ILE A 53 7.09 4.59 16.09
CA ILE A 53 6.81 5.97 16.49
C ILE A 53 5.71 6.57 15.61
N ARG A 54 5.85 6.42 14.29
CA ARG A 54 4.89 6.90 13.31
C ARG A 54 3.49 6.36 13.58
N PHE A 55 3.33 5.05 13.74
CA PHE A 55 2.01 4.43 13.92
C PHE A 55 1.47 4.63 15.33
N SER A 56 2.31 4.69 16.37
CA SER A 56 1.88 5.00 17.74
C SER A 56 1.24 6.39 17.82
N ILE A 57 1.95 7.41 17.32
CA ILE A 57 1.45 8.80 17.34
C ILE A 57 0.18 8.91 16.47
N SER A 58 0.19 8.31 15.28
CA SER A 58 -0.99 8.31 14.39
C SER A 58 -2.20 7.66 15.05
N ALA A 59 -2.03 6.53 15.73
CA ALA A 59 -3.11 5.83 16.43
C ALA A 59 -3.71 6.66 17.55
N ILE A 60 -2.86 7.30 18.38
CA ILE A 60 -3.30 8.19 19.46
C ILE A 60 -4.11 9.35 18.89
N LEU A 61 -3.58 10.03 17.86
CA LEU A 61 -4.27 11.13 17.20
C LEU A 61 -5.62 10.69 16.60
N MET A 62 -5.68 9.51 15.97
CA MET A 62 -6.91 8.96 15.40
C MET A 62 -7.96 8.65 16.48
N LEU A 63 -7.56 8.08 17.63
CA LEU A 63 -8.48 7.84 18.74
C LEU A 63 -8.99 9.15 19.35
N LEU A 64 -8.12 10.16 19.50
CA LEU A 64 -8.51 11.48 19.96
C LEU A 64 -9.51 12.13 19.00
N LEU A 65 -9.21 12.15 17.71
CA LEU A 65 -10.12 12.66 16.67
C LEU A 65 -11.45 11.90 16.68
N SER A 66 -11.42 10.57 16.82
CA SER A 66 -12.64 9.76 16.90
C SER A 66 -13.53 10.20 18.07
N LYS A 67 -12.93 10.47 19.25
CA LYS A 67 -13.67 10.97 20.41
C LYS A 67 -14.22 12.38 20.20
N ILE A 68 -13.40 13.28 19.59
CA ILE A 68 -13.84 14.66 19.28
C ILE A 68 -15.04 14.66 18.34
N PHE A 69 -15.06 13.76 17.37
CA PHE A 69 -16.19 13.60 16.43
C PHE A 69 -17.37 12.78 16.99
N GLY A 70 -17.33 12.43 18.29
CA GLY A 70 -18.39 11.66 18.94
C GLY A 70 -18.52 10.21 18.48
N LEU A 71 -17.48 9.66 17.85
CA LEU A 71 -17.47 8.29 17.37
C LEU A 71 -17.23 7.31 18.53
N SER A 72 -17.95 6.19 18.54
CA SER A 72 -17.69 5.12 19.50
C SER A 72 -16.35 4.45 19.17
N ILE A 73 -15.42 4.48 20.11
CA ILE A 73 -14.14 3.77 20.01
C ILE A 73 -14.21 2.35 20.56
N LYS A 74 -15.37 1.92 21.05
CA LYS A 74 -15.55 0.57 21.59
C LYS A 74 -15.54 -0.45 20.46
N ILE A 75 -14.74 -1.51 20.63
CA ILE A 75 -14.68 -2.65 19.73
C ILE A 75 -14.89 -3.93 20.54
N ASN A 76 -15.44 -4.95 19.92
CA ASN A 76 -15.55 -6.26 20.54
C ASN A 76 -14.24 -7.06 20.40
N PHE A 77 -14.12 -8.17 21.13
CA PHE A 77 -12.90 -8.99 21.15
C PHE A 77 -12.52 -9.53 19.77
N LYS A 78 -13.51 -9.93 18.96
CA LYS A 78 -13.29 -10.44 17.60
C LYS A 78 -12.76 -9.34 16.66
N GLN A 79 -13.32 -8.14 16.75
CA GLN A 79 -12.81 -6.97 16.02
C GLN A 79 -11.38 -6.63 16.45
N ALA A 80 -11.06 -6.71 17.74
CA ALA A 80 -9.71 -6.48 18.24
C ALA A 80 -8.70 -7.47 17.65
N ILE A 81 -9.00 -8.78 17.66
CA ILE A 81 -8.15 -9.81 17.05
C ILE A 81 -8.00 -9.56 15.55
N ASN A 82 -9.08 -9.25 14.85
CA ASN A 82 -9.03 -9.01 13.41
C ASN A 82 -8.23 -7.73 13.06
N CYS A 83 -8.35 -6.67 13.86
CA CYS A 83 -7.50 -5.48 13.73
C CYS A 83 -6.03 -5.80 14.03
N CYS A 84 -5.76 -6.67 15.00
CA CYS A 84 -4.40 -7.11 15.32
C CYS A 84 -3.77 -7.85 14.13
N ILE A 85 -4.47 -8.82 13.56
CA ILE A 85 -3.99 -9.58 12.39
C ILE A 85 -3.80 -8.65 11.18
N ALA A 86 -4.79 -7.80 10.87
CA ALA A 86 -4.71 -6.86 9.76
C ALA A 86 -3.58 -5.83 9.97
N GLY A 87 -3.48 -5.27 11.18
CA GLY A 87 -2.43 -4.31 11.55
C GLY A 87 -1.03 -4.92 11.46
N PHE A 88 -0.84 -6.15 11.94
CA PHE A 88 0.42 -6.86 11.79
C PHE A 88 0.78 -7.07 10.31
N LEU A 89 -0.14 -7.62 9.52
CA LEU A 89 0.14 -7.96 8.12
C LEU A 89 0.35 -6.73 7.23
N PHE A 90 -0.46 -5.68 7.38
CA PHE A 90 -0.32 -4.45 6.60
C PHE A 90 0.85 -3.59 7.06
N LEU A 91 0.90 -3.28 8.35
CA LEU A 91 1.74 -2.22 8.89
C LEU A 91 2.92 -2.75 9.68
N GLY A 92 2.71 -3.75 10.55
CA GLY A 92 3.77 -4.33 11.35
C GLY A 92 4.81 -5.01 10.46
N PHE A 93 4.42 -6.06 9.78
CA PHE A 93 5.32 -6.78 8.86
C PHE A 93 5.44 -6.07 7.52
N GLY A 94 4.31 -5.76 6.87
CA GLY A 94 4.32 -5.21 5.51
C GLY A 94 5.05 -3.87 5.43
N ASN A 95 4.62 -2.85 6.15
CA ASN A 95 5.29 -1.55 6.13
C ASN A 95 6.66 -1.60 6.83
N GLY A 96 6.81 -2.35 7.93
CA GLY A 96 8.09 -2.51 8.62
C GLY A 96 9.18 -3.07 7.71
N ALA A 97 8.87 -4.12 6.94
CA ALA A 97 9.79 -4.72 5.96
C ALA A 97 10.15 -3.73 4.84
N LEU A 98 9.18 -2.95 4.36
CA LEU A 98 9.44 -1.91 3.36
C LEU A 98 10.37 -0.82 3.89
N VAL A 99 10.09 -0.29 5.09
CA VAL A 99 10.91 0.77 5.70
C VAL A 99 12.32 0.26 5.98
N TRP A 100 12.47 -0.98 6.45
CA TRP A 100 13.78 -1.61 6.62
C TRP A 100 14.55 -1.71 5.28
N ALA A 101 13.88 -2.12 4.20
CA ALA A 101 14.49 -2.27 2.89
C ALA A 101 15.03 -0.94 2.32
N LEU A 102 14.37 0.18 2.64
CA LEU A 102 14.77 1.52 2.18
C LEU A 102 16.13 1.98 2.72
N GLN A 103 16.74 1.30 3.68
CA GLN A 103 18.13 1.55 4.06
C GLN A 103 19.11 1.17 2.94
N TYR A 104 18.79 0.14 2.14
CA TYR A 104 19.69 -0.53 1.22
C TYR A 104 19.39 -0.33 -0.25
N ILE A 105 18.21 0.19 -0.61
CA ILE A 105 17.80 0.44 -1.98
C ILE A 105 17.16 1.83 -2.13
N ASP A 106 17.11 2.33 -3.35
CA ASP A 106 16.50 3.61 -3.68
C ASP A 106 14.97 3.60 -3.50
N SER A 107 14.42 4.76 -3.18
CA SER A 107 12.99 4.92 -2.96
C SER A 107 12.17 4.65 -4.23
N SER A 108 12.70 5.04 -5.38
CA SER A 108 12.16 4.77 -6.71
C SER A 108 12.11 3.28 -7.03
N LEU A 109 13.20 2.55 -6.72
CA LEU A 109 13.29 1.11 -6.95
C LEU A 109 12.29 0.33 -6.06
N ALA A 110 12.20 0.71 -4.77
CA ALA A 110 11.22 0.13 -3.86
C ALA A 110 9.77 0.34 -4.34
N ALA A 111 9.44 1.55 -4.80
CA ALA A 111 8.12 1.87 -5.33
C ALA A 111 7.80 1.09 -6.62
N LEU A 112 8.78 0.96 -7.52
CA LEU A 112 8.62 0.15 -8.74
C LEU A 112 8.37 -1.32 -8.41
N GLN A 113 9.11 -1.90 -7.48
CA GLN A 113 8.91 -3.27 -7.07
C GLN A 113 7.53 -3.49 -6.45
N THR A 114 7.08 -2.58 -5.59
CA THR A 114 5.74 -2.68 -4.97
C THR A 114 4.60 -2.47 -5.96
N SER A 115 4.86 -1.89 -7.16
CA SER A 115 3.85 -1.80 -8.22
C SER A 115 3.33 -3.16 -8.70
N LEU A 116 4.05 -4.24 -8.41
CA LEU A 116 3.62 -5.62 -8.66
C LEU A 116 2.63 -6.17 -7.65
N GLN A 117 2.23 -5.39 -6.65
CA GLN A 117 1.23 -5.81 -5.66
C GLN A 117 -0.02 -6.47 -6.28
N PRO A 118 -0.60 -5.97 -7.39
CA PRO A 118 -1.75 -6.64 -8.05
C PRO A 118 -1.42 -8.04 -8.56
N LEU A 119 -0.19 -8.30 -8.99
CA LEU A 119 0.29 -9.62 -9.41
C LEU A 119 0.27 -10.59 -8.22
N VAL A 120 0.85 -10.18 -7.11
CA VAL A 120 0.92 -10.98 -5.88
C VAL A 120 -0.51 -11.30 -5.39
N VAL A 121 -1.39 -10.29 -5.35
CA VAL A 121 -2.80 -10.48 -4.95
C VAL A 121 -3.50 -11.46 -5.89
N LEU A 122 -3.29 -11.38 -7.20
CA LEU A 122 -3.88 -12.29 -8.19
C LEU A 122 -3.48 -13.75 -7.93
N ILE A 123 -2.17 -13.98 -7.70
CA ILE A 123 -1.63 -15.30 -7.40
C ILE A 123 -2.20 -15.83 -6.08
N LEU A 124 -2.23 -15.01 -5.03
CA LEU A 124 -2.80 -15.37 -3.74
C LEU A 124 -4.29 -15.70 -3.85
N MET A 125 -5.07 -14.92 -4.60
CA MET A 125 -6.49 -15.22 -4.85
C MET A 125 -6.67 -16.54 -5.63
N ARG A 126 -5.73 -16.92 -6.49
CA ARG A 126 -5.73 -18.22 -7.16
C ARG A 126 -5.48 -19.35 -6.16
N ILE A 127 -4.53 -19.17 -5.25
CA ILE A 127 -4.14 -20.19 -4.27
C ILE A 127 -5.21 -20.33 -3.18
N ILE A 128 -5.68 -19.20 -2.62
CA ILE A 128 -6.57 -19.19 -1.44
C ILE A 128 -8.04 -19.40 -1.83
N ASP A 129 -8.51 -18.69 -2.88
CA ASP A 129 -9.91 -18.67 -3.29
C ASP A 129 -10.20 -19.56 -4.52
N GLY A 130 -9.19 -20.22 -5.10
CA GLY A 130 -9.35 -21.04 -6.30
C GLY A 130 -9.73 -20.26 -7.57
N LYS A 131 -9.67 -18.93 -7.56
CA LYS A 131 -10.07 -18.09 -8.70
C LYS A 131 -9.22 -18.37 -9.93
N LYS A 132 -9.87 -18.56 -11.09
CA LYS A 132 -9.16 -18.76 -12.37
C LYS A 132 -8.47 -17.47 -12.81
N ILE A 133 -7.21 -17.58 -13.25
CA ILE A 133 -6.46 -16.47 -13.82
C ILE A 133 -6.89 -16.35 -15.28
N GLY A 134 -7.37 -15.17 -15.68
CA GLY A 134 -7.74 -14.88 -17.07
C GLY A 134 -6.50 -14.75 -17.95
N PHE A 135 -6.68 -14.93 -19.27
CA PHE A 135 -5.58 -14.87 -20.23
C PHE A 135 -4.82 -13.53 -20.22
N LEU A 136 -5.53 -12.40 -20.14
CA LEU A 136 -4.89 -11.08 -20.02
C LEU A 136 -4.09 -10.95 -18.73
N SER A 137 -4.63 -11.46 -17.62
CA SER A 137 -3.91 -11.46 -16.34
C SER A 137 -2.66 -12.33 -16.40
N PHE A 138 -2.69 -13.46 -17.13
CA PHE A 138 -1.51 -14.29 -17.37
C PHE A 138 -0.43 -13.54 -18.17
N ILE A 139 -0.81 -12.82 -19.24
CA ILE A 139 0.12 -11.94 -19.97
C ILE A 139 0.72 -10.92 -19.01
N GLY A 140 -0.10 -10.28 -18.17
CA GLY A 140 0.37 -9.32 -17.16
C GLY A 140 1.37 -9.94 -16.17
N VAL A 141 1.17 -11.20 -15.78
CA VAL A 141 2.12 -11.97 -14.95
C VAL A 141 3.48 -12.09 -15.64
N VAL A 142 3.50 -12.46 -16.94
CA VAL A 142 4.75 -12.60 -17.71
C VAL A 142 5.49 -11.25 -17.81
N PHE A 143 4.77 -10.16 -18.12
CA PHE A 143 5.36 -8.81 -18.12
C PHE A 143 5.89 -8.41 -16.74
N GLY A 144 5.17 -8.73 -15.67
CA GLY A 144 5.60 -8.48 -14.30
C GLY A 144 6.91 -9.17 -13.94
N PHE A 145 7.04 -10.47 -14.26
CA PHE A 145 8.29 -11.21 -14.05
C PHE A 145 9.45 -10.65 -14.88
N PHE A 146 9.19 -10.32 -16.14
CA PHE A 146 10.23 -9.74 -17.00
C PHE A 146 10.67 -8.35 -16.52
N GLY A 147 9.73 -7.52 -16.07
CA GLY A 147 10.03 -6.21 -15.49
C GLY A 147 10.86 -6.30 -14.20
N ILE A 148 10.54 -7.25 -13.29
CA ILE A 148 11.40 -7.52 -12.12
C ILE A 148 12.78 -8.00 -12.54
N PHE A 149 12.87 -8.90 -13.49
CA PHE A 149 14.16 -9.37 -13.99
C PHE A 149 15.03 -8.20 -14.46
N LEU A 150 14.45 -7.27 -15.22
CA LEU A 150 15.15 -6.05 -15.65
C LEU A 150 15.56 -5.18 -14.46
N LEU A 151 14.72 -5.04 -13.43
CA LEU A 151 15.07 -4.24 -12.23
C LEU A 151 16.20 -4.87 -11.42
N VAL A 152 16.14 -6.18 -11.20
CA VAL A 152 17.13 -6.89 -10.36
C VAL A 152 18.49 -6.97 -11.04
N ASN A 153 18.51 -7.01 -12.38
CA ASN A 153 19.74 -7.16 -13.16
C ASN A 153 20.41 -5.81 -13.51
N GLN A 154 20.34 -4.85 -12.58
CA GLN A 154 20.98 -3.53 -12.70
C GLN A 154 22.22 -3.45 -11.84
N GLU A 155 23.37 -3.86 -12.35
CA GLU A 155 24.66 -3.83 -11.63
C GLU A 155 25.06 -2.43 -11.15
N GLN A 156 24.56 -1.38 -11.80
CA GLN A 156 24.83 0.02 -11.44
C GLN A 156 24.07 0.49 -10.20
N ILE A 157 22.92 -0.13 -9.87
CA ILE A 157 22.04 0.29 -8.77
C ILE A 157 22.06 -0.76 -7.65
N ILE A 158 22.13 -2.05 -8.01
CA ILE A 158 22.12 -3.16 -7.07
C ILE A 158 23.54 -3.69 -6.93
N THR A 159 24.30 -3.09 -6.01
CA THR A 159 25.75 -3.35 -5.87
C THR A 159 26.11 -4.22 -4.68
N SER A 160 25.16 -4.47 -3.77
CA SER A 160 25.43 -5.18 -2.52
C SER A 160 24.50 -6.37 -2.28
N GLN A 161 24.97 -7.32 -1.46
CA GLN A 161 24.15 -8.44 -1.00
C GLN A 161 22.93 -7.96 -0.19
N GLU A 162 23.07 -6.85 0.54
CA GLU A 162 22.03 -6.23 1.33
C GLU A 162 20.90 -5.70 0.43
N SER A 163 21.21 -5.18 -0.75
CA SER A 163 20.21 -4.72 -1.73
C SER A 163 19.33 -5.89 -2.21
N TYR A 164 19.91 -7.05 -2.48
CA TYR A 164 19.12 -8.25 -2.84
C TYR A 164 18.23 -8.73 -1.70
N LYS A 165 18.74 -8.71 -0.45
CA LYS A 165 17.93 -9.01 0.75
C LYS A 165 16.78 -8.02 0.89
N ALA A 166 17.03 -6.73 0.68
CA ALA A 166 16.02 -5.68 0.73
C ALA A 166 14.91 -5.90 -0.31
N MET A 167 15.28 -6.22 -1.55
CA MET A 167 14.29 -6.55 -2.59
C MET A 167 13.47 -7.81 -2.23
N PHE A 168 14.11 -8.84 -1.66
CA PHE A 168 13.39 -10.01 -1.18
C PHE A 168 12.43 -9.67 -0.03
N MET A 169 12.83 -8.80 0.89
CA MET A 169 11.95 -8.34 1.98
C MET A 169 10.76 -7.54 1.45
N ILE A 170 10.92 -6.72 0.41
CA ILE A 170 9.80 -6.05 -0.25
C ILE A 170 8.85 -7.06 -0.90
N PHE A 171 9.37 -8.14 -1.49
CA PHE A 171 8.52 -9.21 -2.01
C PHE A 171 7.69 -9.87 -0.90
N LEU A 172 8.29 -10.15 0.26
CA LEU A 172 7.56 -10.67 1.42
C LEU A 172 6.54 -9.65 1.96
N CYS A 173 6.89 -8.35 1.97
CA CYS A 173 5.96 -7.26 2.27
C CYS A 173 4.71 -7.33 1.38
N MET A 174 4.90 -7.48 0.07
CA MET A 174 3.78 -7.60 -0.88
C MET A 174 2.89 -8.82 -0.59
N ILE A 175 3.47 -9.95 -0.18
CA ILE A 175 2.70 -11.12 0.26
C ILE A 175 1.86 -10.77 1.49
N GLY A 176 2.46 -10.15 2.51
CA GLY A 176 1.76 -9.69 3.73
C GLY A 176 0.56 -8.79 3.39
N TRP A 177 0.77 -7.78 2.57
CA TRP A 177 -0.29 -6.87 2.09
C TRP A 177 -1.38 -7.60 1.30
N GLY A 178 -0.99 -8.56 0.45
CA GLY A 178 -1.91 -9.37 -0.33
C GLY A 178 -2.81 -10.25 0.54
N VAL A 179 -2.21 -10.96 1.50
CA VAL A 179 -2.93 -11.79 2.48
C VAL A 179 -3.86 -10.92 3.32
N ALA A 180 -3.38 -9.79 3.85
CA ALA A 180 -4.18 -8.84 4.61
C ALA A 180 -5.38 -8.33 3.80
N SER A 181 -5.18 -7.97 2.52
CA SER A 181 -6.24 -7.48 1.64
C SER A 181 -7.34 -8.52 1.38
N ILE A 182 -6.97 -9.80 1.33
CA ILE A 182 -7.94 -10.92 1.21
C ILE A 182 -8.64 -11.14 2.55
N PHE A 183 -7.89 -11.08 3.66
CA PHE A 183 -8.39 -11.31 5.02
C PHE A 183 -9.43 -10.26 5.42
N VAL A 184 -9.15 -8.97 5.27
CA VAL A 184 -10.04 -7.88 5.73
C VAL A 184 -11.39 -7.86 5.01
N LYS A 185 -11.50 -8.46 3.84
CA LYS A 185 -12.78 -8.62 3.12
C LYS A 185 -13.75 -9.56 3.81
N LYS A 186 -13.24 -10.50 4.60
CA LYS A 186 -14.03 -11.55 5.28
C LYS A 186 -14.07 -11.34 6.78
N ALA A 187 -13.17 -10.49 7.31
CA ALA A 187 -13.01 -10.24 8.73
C ALA A 187 -14.07 -9.26 9.25
N GLU A 188 -14.55 -9.51 10.45
CA GLU A 188 -15.39 -8.55 11.19
C GLU A 188 -14.48 -7.45 11.75
N LEU A 189 -14.56 -6.26 11.16
CA LEU A 189 -13.78 -5.08 11.54
C LEU A 189 -14.73 -3.98 12.02
N PRO A 190 -14.23 -2.97 12.77
CA PRO A 190 -15.03 -1.80 13.09
C PRO A 190 -15.59 -1.11 11.84
N ASP A 191 -16.89 -0.77 11.84
CA ASP A 191 -17.55 -0.13 10.69
C ASP A 191 -16.97 1.24 10.35
N ASN A 192 -16.50 1.96 11.37
CA ASN A 192 -15.91 3.26 11.18
C ASN A 192 -14.43 3.13 10.79
N SER A 193 -14.06 3.68 9.62
CA SER A 193 -12.71 3.59 9.07
C SER A 193 -11.65 4.25 9.97
N PHE A 194 -11.99 5.31 10.73
CA PHE A 194 -11.07 5.95 11.68
C PHE A 194 -10.72 5.02 12.83
N VAL A 195 -11.74 4.41 13.44
CA VAL A 195 -11.58 3.48 14.56
C VAL A 195 -10.83 2.22 14.09
N ASN A 196 -11.22 1.67 12.94
CA ASN A 196 -10.53 0.53 12.34
C ASN A 196 -9.04 0.81 12.10
N THR A 197 -8.73 1.98 11.48
CA THR A 197 -7.35 2.42 11.22
C THR A 197 -6.57 2.58 12.52
N ALA A 198 -7.15 3.23 13.52
CA ALA A 198 -6.49 3.45 14.81
C ALA A 198 -6.08 2.14 15.49
N TYR A 199 -6.98 1.17 15.56
CA TYR A 199 -6.66 -0.13 16.18
C TYR A 199 -5.63 -0.94 15.38
N GLN A 200 -5.68 -0.92 14.05
CA GLN A 200 -4.65 -1.55 13.22
C GLN A 200 -3.27 -0.94 13.50
N MET A 201 -3.19 0.40 13.63
CA MET A 201 -1.94 1.09 13.94
C MET A 201 -1.43 0.82 15.36
N ILE A 202 -2.32 0.72 16.36
CA ILE A 202 -1.94 0.36 17.74
C ILE A 202 -1.23 -1.00 17.75
N PHE A 203 -1.86 -2.01 17.16
CA PHE A 203 -1.28 -3.35 17.13
C PHE A 203 0.00 -3.40 16.30
N ALA A 204 0.03 -2.71 15.15
CA ALA A 204 1.23 -2.63 14.34
C ALA A 204 2.41 -1.99 15.09
N SER A 205 2.17 -0.86 15.78
CA SER A 205 3.22 -0.17 16.54
C SER A 205 3.76 -1.03 17.66
N PHE A 206 2.92 -1.82 18.32
CA PHE A 206 3.33 -2.78 19.34
C PHE A 206 4.27 -3.86 18.78
N PHE A 207 3.92 -4.45 17.64
CA PHE A 207 4.80 -5.44 16.99
C PHE A 207 6.12 -4.83 16.50
N LEU A 208 6.08 -3.60 16.00
CA LEU A 208 7.25 -2.91 15.49
C LEU A 208 8.22 -2.54 16.60
N ILE A 209 7.74 -2.04 17.75
CA ILE A 209 8.62 -1.70 18.88
C ILE A 209 9.26 -2.96 19.47
N ILE A 210 8.51 -4.06 19.57
CA ILE A 210 9.05 -5.36 19.99
C ILE A 210 10.09 -5.85 18.97
N GLY A 211 9.79 -5.78 17.67
CA GLY A 211 10.75 -6.12 16.62
C GLY A 211 12.02 -5.28 16.69
N SER A 212 11.91 -3.96 16.84
CA SER A 212 13.02 -3.04 17.00
C SER A 212 13.94 -3.45 18.17
N PHE A 213 13.33 -3.81 19.29
CA PHE A 213 14.07 -4.27 20.47
C PHE A 213 14.75 -5.64 20.24
N ILE A 214 14.04 -6.61 19.64
CA ILE A 214 14.57 -7.96 19.38
C ILE A 214 15.74 -7.93 18.39
N PHE A 215 15.64 -7.09 17.35
CA PHE A 215 16.69 -6.94 16.35
C PHE A 215 17.84 -6.02 16.80
N GLY A 216 17.77 -5.48 18.03
CA GLY A 216 18.82 -4.66 18.61
C GLY A 216 19.02 -3.33 17.86
N GLU A 217 17.96 -2.71 17.38
CA GLU A 217 18.06 -1.42 16.73
C GLU A 217 18.56 -0.34 17.70
N ASN A 218 19.49 0.50 17.24
CA ASN A 218 19.97 1.65 18.01
C ASN A 218 18.90 2.76 17.99
N TRP A 219 18.45 3.17 19.17
CA TRP A 219 17.44 4.21 19.33
C TRP A 219 18.10 5.57 19.43
N SER A 220 18.14 6.30 18.33
CA SER A 220 18.57 7.70 18.32
C SER A 220 17.56 8.60 19.06
N GLN A 221 18.08 9.63 19.75
CA GLN A 221 17.23 10.56 20.48
C GLN A 221 16.58 11.57 19.52
N PRO A 222 15.31 11.95 19.73
CA PRO A 222 14.64 12.93 18.87
C PRO A 222 15.34 14.30 18.79
N ALA A 223 16.13 14.65 19.80
CA ALA A 223 16.93 15.88 19.80
C ALA A 223 18.07 15.86 18.77
N GLU A 224 18.57 14.68 18.43
CA GLU A 224 19.68 14.46 17.49
C GLU A 224 19.23 14.46 16.02
N TRP A 225 17.92 14.30 15.78
CA TRP A 225 17.39 14.23 14.41
C TRP A 225 17.44 15.58 13.71
N SER A 226 17.85 15.58 12.45
CA SER A 226 17.81 16.77 11.61
C SER A 226 16.37 17.27 11.40
N GLU A 227 16.23 18.54 11.08
CA GLU A 227 14.93 19.14 10.78
C GLU A 227 14.24 18.44 9.60
N GLN A 228 15.03 17.98 8.59
CA GLN A 228 14.50 17.25 7.44
C GLN A 228 13.87 15.92 7.86
N VAL A 229 14.49 15.20 8.80
CA VAL A 229 13.96 13.93 9.34
C VAL A 229 12.71 14.18 10.18
N LYS A 230 12.71 15.19 11.05
CA LYS A 230 11.54 15.57 11.84
C LYS A 230 10.34 15.93 10.97
N LEU A 231 10.55 16.76 9.93
CA LEU A 231 9.50 17.14 8.98
C LEU A 231 9.00 15.93 8.19
N SER A 232 9.90 15.04 7.76
CA SER A 232 9.53 13.79 7.09
C SER A 232 8.66 12.92 7.99
N LEU A 233 9.02 12.76 9.26
CA LEU A 233 8.23 11.99 10.23
C LEU A 233 6.85 12.61 10.48
N ILE A 234 6.76 13.94 10.65
CA ILE A 234 5.47 14.64 10.80
C ILE A 234 4.58 14.41 9.58
N PHE A 235 5.13 14.54 8.37
CA PHE A 235 4.39 14.29 7.14
C PHE A 235 3.93 12.82 7.04
N LEU A 236 4.80 11.87 7.38
CA LEU A 236 4.46 10.44 7.42
C LEU A 236 3.34 10.15 8.43
N ILE A 237 3.33 10.79 9.60
CA ILE A 237 2.28 10.64 10.61
C ILE A 237 0.96 11.17 10.09
N ILE A 238 0.91 12.44 9.67
CA ILE A 238 -0.34 13.12 9.33
C ILE A 238 -0.87 12.61 7.98
N PHE A 239 -0.07 12.72 6.94
CA PHE A 239 -0.53 12.43 5.59
C PHE A 239 -0.38 10.94 5.24
N GLY A 240 0.78 10.35 5.46
CA GLY A 240 1.05 8.96 5.10
C GLY A 240 0.25 7.93 5.90
N SER A 241 0.03 8.20 7.19
CA SER A 241 -0.69 7.29 8.07
C SER A 241 -2.15 7.72 8.26
N ILE A 242 -2.42 8.91 8.81
CA ILE A 242 -3.79 9.30 9.14
C ILE A 242 -4.62 9.47 7.86
N VAL A 243 -4.20 10.32 6.94
CA VAL A 243 -4.99 10.63 5.75
C VAL A 243 -5.01 9.47 4.76
N ALA A 244 -3.83 9.01 4.31
CA ALA A 244 -3.77 8.04 3.22
C ALA A 244 -4.23 6.63 3.64
N PHE A 245 -3.83 6.11 4.81
CA PHE A 245 -4.25 4.78 5.23
C PHE A 245 -5.74 4.74 5.65
N THR A 246 -6.28 5.83 6.18
CA THR A 246 -7.73 5.94 6.41
C THR A 246 -8.49 5.98 5.08
N SER A 247 -7.98 6.73 4.10
CA SER A 247 -8.54 6.76 2.75
C SER A 247 -8.52 5.37 2.10
N PHE A 248 -7.43 4.62 2.27
CA PHE A 248 -7.31 3.25 1.78
C PHE A 248 -8.34 2.31 2.45
N ASN A 249 -8.45 2.33 3.78
CA ASN A 249 -9.45 1.54 4.50
C ASN A 249 -10.89 1.92 4.08
N TYR A 250 -11.18 3.21 3.91
CA TYR A 250 -12.46 3.67 3.39
C TYR A 250 -12.73 3.15 1.97
N LEU A 251 -11.75 3.27 1.07
CA LEU A 251 -11.90 2.79 -0.31
C LEU A 251 -12.13 1.27 -0.36
N LEU A 252 -11.49 0.48 0.49
CA LEU A 252 -11.73 -0.97 0.56
C LEU A 252 -13.16 -1.33 0.98
N GLN A 253 -13.86 -0.42 1.69
CA GLN A 253 -15.27 -0.63 2.07
C GLN A 253 -16.24 -0.26 0.94
N VAL A 254 -15.93 0.77 0.14
CA VAL A 254 -16.88 1.36 -0.81
C VAL A 254 -16.62 1.03 -2.28
N VAL A 255 -15.41 0.61 -2.63
CA VAL A 255 -15.05 0.20 -3.98
C VAL A 255 -14.35 -1.15 -4.01
N SER A 256 -14.27 -1.75 -5.19
CA SER A 256 -13.59 -3.04 -5.32
C SER A 256 -12.06 -2.88 -5.15
N PRO A 257 -11.39 -3.85 -4.50
CA PRO A 257 -9.95 -3.81 -4.31
C PRO A 257 -9.13 -3.67 -5.58
N GLU A 258 -9.65 -4.18 -6.70
CA GLU A 258 -9.00 -4.02 -8.00
C GLU A 258 -8.94 -2.54 -8.41
N LYS A 259 -9.96 -1.74 -8.05
CA LYS A 259 -9.92 -0.29 -8.27
C LYS A 259 -8.97 0.40 -7.30
N VAL A 260 -8.95 -0.02 -6.03
CA VAL A 260 -8.01 0.54 -5.03
C VAL A 260 -6.56 0.28 -5.44
N SER A 261 -6.27 -0.90 -5.99
CA SER A 261 -4.92 -1.26 -6.45
C SER A 261 -4.41 -0.43 -7.64
N THR A 262 -5.26 0.44 -8.25
CA THR A 262 -4.78 1.36 -9.28
C THR A 262 -3.77 2.39 -8.77
N SER A 263 -3.69 2.62 -7.45
CA SER A 263 -2.62 3.42 -6.84
C SER A 263 -1.21 2.90 -7.19
N ASN A 264 -1.08 1.60 -7.41
CA ASN A 264 0.18 0.98 -7.79
C ASN A 264 0.71 1.39 -9.18
N TYR A 265 -0.10 2.07 -10.00
CA TYR A 265 0.37 2.68 -11.25
C TYR A 265 0.97 4.07 -11.04
N VAL A 266 0.43 4.82 -10.08
CA VAL A 266 0.78 6.24 -9.89
C VAL A 266 1.90 6.40 -8.87
N ASN A 267 1.89 5.61 -7.79
CA ASN A 267 2.89 5.70 -6.73
C ASN A 267 4.34 5.62 -7.23
N PRO A 268 4.71 4.69 -8.14
CA PRO A 268 6.08 4.64 -8.65
C PRO A 268 6.47 5.90 -9.44
N ILE A 269 5.53 6.48 -10.20
CA ILE A 269 5.79 7.71 -10.96
C ILE A 269 6.11 8.86 -10.00
N VAL A 270 5.31 9.01 -8.94
CA VAL A 270 5.55 10.02 -7.90
C VAL A 270 6.87 9.76 -7.19
N ALA A 271 7.16 8.50 -6.80
CA ALA A 271 8.40 8.15 -6.12
C ALA A 271 9.65 8.40 -6.97
N ILE A 272 9.62 8.05 -8.27
CA ILE A 272 10.73 8.28 -9.20
C ILE A 272 11.02 9.78 -9.34
N ILE A 273 9.98 10.60 -9.56
CA ILE A 273 10.14 12.05 -9.71
C ILE A 273 10.72 12.65 -8.42
N LEU A 274 10.19 12.27 -7.27
CA LEU A 274 10.63 12.80 -5.98
C LEU A 274 12.02 12.29 -5.59
N GLY A 275 12.32 11.01 -5.82
CA GLY A 275 13.64 10.43 -5.56
C GLY A 275 14.75 11.06 -6.41
N TRP A 276 14.46 11.26 -7.69
CA TRP A 276 15.36 11.97 -8.60
C TRP A 276 15.59 13.43 -8.16
N TYR A 277 14.54 14.16 -7.82
CA TYR A 277 14.63 15.60 -7.51
C TYR A 277 15.22 15.90 -6.13
N PHE A 278 14.91 15.08 -5.10
CA PHE A 278 15.29 15.37 -3.71
C PHE A 278 16.48 14.53 -3.19
N LEU A 279 16.75 13.38 -3.78
CA LEU A 279 17.78 12.45 -3.31
C LEU A 279 18.85 12.16 -4.37
N ASP A 280 18.79 12.82 -5.53
CA ASP A 280 19.70 12.59 -6.66
C ASP A 280 19.77 11.09 -7.07
N GLU A 281 18.63 10.36 -6.92
CA GLU A 281 18.56 8.95 -7.30
C GLU A 281 18.80 8.79 -8.82
N ASN A 282 19.64 7.83 -9.20
CA ASN A 282 19.96 7.58 -10.59
C ASN A 282 18.81 6.88 -11.32
N ILE A 283 18.26 7.54 -12.34
CA ILE A 283 17.28 6.95 -13.24
C ILE A 283 18.01 6.46 -14.50
N THR A 284 18.32 5.16 -14.55
CA THR A 284 18.96 4.56 -15.73
C THR A 284 17.93 4.33 -16.84
N SER A 285 18.40 4.20 -18.09
CA SER A 285 17.53 3.78 -19.19
C SER A 285 16.87 2.44 -18.92
N GLN A 286 17.57 1.54 -18.22
CA GLN A 286 17.02 0.24 -17.81
C GLN A 286 15.89 0.38 -16.79
N THR A 287 16.00 1.33 -15.82
CA THR A 287 14.92 1.67 -14.89
C THR A 287 13.67 2.15 -15.64
N ILE A 288 13.84 3.01 -16.64
CA ILE A 288 12.73 3.51 -17.46
C ILE A 288 12.05 2.36 -18.22
N ILE A 289 12.82 1.50 -18.90
CA ILE A 289 12.29 0.35 -19.64
C ILE A 289 11.57 -0.61 -18.68
N ALA A 290 12.20 -0.96 -17.56
CA ALA A 290 11.60 -1.82 -16.55
C ALA A 290 10.28 -1.25 -16.01
N SER A 291 10.22 0.08 -15.76
CA SER A 291 9.01 0.78 -15.32
C SER A 291 7.86 0.63 -16.32
N PHE A 292 8.13 0.85 -17.61
CA PHE A 292 7.13 0.65 -18.66
C PHE A 292 6.64 -0.79 -18.72
N VAL A 293 7.55 -1.77 -18.67
CA VAL A 293 7.22 -3.20 -18.70
C VAL A 293 6.35 -3.59 -17.50
N LEU A 294 6.70 -3.12 -16.29
CA LEU A 294 5.95 -3.38 -15.07
C LEU A 294 4.55 -2.76 -15.14
N LEU A 295 4.45 -1.49 -15.52
CA LEU A 295 3.17 -0.79 -15.61
C LEU A 295 2.25 -1.41 -16.67
N ILE A 296 2.79 -1.85 -17.81
CA ILE A 296 2.04 -2.63 -18.82
C ILE A 296 1.55 -3.95 -18.20
N GLY A 297 2.40 -4.66 -17.47
CA GLY A 297 2.02 -5.90 -16.78
C GLY A 297 0.86 -5.69 -15.81
N VAL A 298 0.96 -4.68 -14.95
CA VAL A 298 -0.10 -4.32 -13.98
C VAL A 298 -1.38 -3.87 -14.71
N PHE A 299 -1.28 -3.14 -15.82
CA PHE A 299 -2.42 -2.78 -16.66
C PHE A 299 -3.17 -4.01 -17.17
N PHE A 300 -2.47 -5.01 -17.71
CA PHE A 300 -3.09 -6.25 -18.19
C PHE A 300 -3.73 -7.05 -17.05
N ILE A 301 -3.14 -7.09 -15.86
CA ILE A 301 -3.72 -7.76 -14.68
C ILE A 301 -5.06 -7.15 -14.28
N ASN A 302 -5.16 -5.82 -14.31
CA ASN A 302 -6.37 -5.09 -13.91
C ASN A 302 -7.39 -4.94 -15.05
N SER A 303 -7.03 -5.28 -16.28
CA SER A 303 -7.91 -5.16 -17.44
C SER A 303 -9.00 -6.22 -17.40
N LYS A 304 -10.26 -5.79 -17.22
CA LYS A 304 -11.46 -6.67 -17.19
C LYS A 304 -12.01 -7.03 -18.56
N ARG A 305 -11.35 -6.67 -19.66
CA ARG A 305 -11.83 -7.09 -20.99
C ARG A 305 -11.81 -8.62 -21.06
N LYS A 306 -13.00 -9.22 -20.99
CA LYS A 306 -13.23 -10.57 -21.49
C LYS A 306 -12.96 -10.53 -22.99
N ILE A 307 -11.72 -10.72 -23.39
CA ILE A 307 -11.43 -11.13 -24.74
C ILE A 307 -11.92 -12.58 -24.81
N VAL A 308 -13.15 -12.75 -25.28
CA VAL A 308 -13.71 -14.05 -25.62
C VAL A 308 -13.04 -14.45 -26.92
N LEU A 309 -11.84 -15.01 -26.82
CA LEU A 309 -11.03 -15.51 -27.92
C LEU A 309 -11.55 -16.87 -28.39
N PHE A 310 -12.74 -17.19 -28.44
CA PHE A 310 -13.42 -18.37 -28.98
C PHE A 310 -14.81 -18.47 -28.30
N GLN A 311 -15.75 -17.66 -28.75
CA GLN A 311 -17.13 -18.10 -28.73
C GLN A 311 -17.21 -19.21 -29.77
N SER A 312 -17.17 -20.46 -29.33
CA SER A 312 -17.57 -21.59 -30.09
C SER A 312 -18.96 -21.30 -30.68
N TYR A 313 -19.02 -21.19 -31.97
CA TYR A 313 -20.24 -21.06 -32.76
C TYR A 313 -20.99 -22.41 -32.67
N LYS A 314 -21.56 -22.69 -31.49
CA LYS A 314 -22.50 -23.79 -31.31
C LYS A 314 -23.91 -23.31 -31.61
N GLY A 315 -24.29 -23.41 -32.88
CA GLY A 315 -25.61 -23.91 -33.23
C GLY A 315 -26.79 -22.99 -32.96
N LYS A 316 -27.05 -22.03 -33.83
CA LYS A 316 -28.44 -21.86 -34.28
C LYS A 316 -28.73 -22.91 -35.34
N LEU A 317 -29.01 -24.12 -34.90
CA LEU A 317 -29.70 -25.16 -35.66
C LEU A 317 -30.57 -25.91 -34.64
N LYS A 318 -31.74 -25.35 -34.34
CA LYS A 318 -32.96 -26.08 -34.03
C LYS A 318 -34.14 -25.25 -34.49
N LYS A 319 -34.80 -25.84 -35.42
CA LYS A 319 -36.09 -25.50 -36.03
C LYS A 319 -37.14 -25.01 -35.03
#